data_501f520ed2ab0d2248de08fa2f635897
#
_entry.id   501f520ed2ab0d2248de08fa2f635897
#
_cell.length_a   1.000
_cell.length_b   1.000
_cell.length_c   1.000
_cell.angle_alpha   90.00
_cell.angle_beta   90.00
_cell.angle_gamma   90.00
#
_symmetry.space_group_name_H-M   'P 1'
#
loop_
_entity.id
_entity.type
_entity.pdbx_description
1 polymer ?
#
loop_
_entity_poly.entity_id
_entity_poly.type
_entity_poly.pdbx_seq_one_letter_code
_entity_poly.pdbx_strand_id
1 'polypeptide(L)'
;MKIKTNIIRRFICAVLLAAIVLPVMPVQAKKSKNYWPKLSEEITAGAALLMDVDTGTILYKKNINQAYYPASITKILTTLLAVENSKMDEVVTFSQDAIYKTEGSSIWRDIGEKMTMEQCLYAVMLESANECAYAVAEHISGSVEKFVKMMNEKAKELGCKSSKFRNPHGLPDEKHYLTAYDMALIARAAYQNETFRLICGTKRYTIPPTNKHSDPTYLVNHHKMLYPRETAAYLYDYCTGGKTGFTNAAGNTLVTYAQKDGMTLLAVILNGSSPQYWTETRALFEFGFENFNLCNVSENFEADENYDEKKYDTLNTNDPYAQIDTQAKIILPKTVNFSKASMEISYEDLPEDVLAQLNYTYGKRKVGTANIVRTHTLIDKNDTSAAIAPDDQTTDASQEETVTNENNTVNTSDTESKTNTDQDDAKKSDEESENNKNREGWLDKLKNLDIVAKIKEFDFGEFVSNIVNWFKNLKFEFSLQSVIIIGGILLGIVLIIIFKVLYERSYLIRQKLANYRNRKRAQKQYTIIRDTRRTRRGRRWRR
;
A
#
# COMPACT_ATOMS: atom_id res chain seq x y z
N MET A 1 -54.50 23.68 33.01
CA MET A 1 -53.15 23.17 32.72
C MET A 1 -53.04 22.23 31.55
N LYS A 2 -54.06 21.44 31.21
CA LYS A 2 -54.05 20.43 30.09
C LYS A 2 -54.01 21.04 28.66
N ILE A 3 -54.42 22.28 28.43
CA ILE A 3 -54.50 22.90 27.11
C ILE A 3 -53.09 23.38 26.64
N LYS A 4 -52.22 23.83 27.54
CA LYS A 4 -50.88 24.29 27.19
C LYS A 4 -49.94 23.15 26.77
N THR A 5 -50.12 21.95 27.33
CA THR A 5 -49.31 20.77 27.02
C THR A 5 -49.60 20.20 25.62
N ASN A 6 -50.83 20.29 25.14
CA ASN A 6 -51.21 19.83 23.80
C ASN A 6 -50.69 20.76 22.67
N ILE A 7 -50.59 22.06 22.93
CA ILE A 7 -50.07 23.05 21.98
C ILE A 7 -48.54 22.84 21.83
N ILE A 8 -47.84 22.61 22.92
CA ILE A 8 -46.39 22.34 22.90
C ILE A 8 -46.08 21.02 22.19
N ARG A 9 -46.88 19.95 22.45
CA ARG A 9 -46.71 18.67 21.72
C ARG A 9 -46.98 18.81 20.22
N ARG A 10 -48.01 19.55 19.81
CA ARG A 10 -48.30 19.81 18.39
C ARG A 10 -47.18 20.64 17.72
N PHE A 11 -46.61 21.58 18.45
CA PHE A 11 -45.50 22.41 17.97
C PHE A 11 -44.21 21.58 17.79
N ILE A 12 -43.88 20.69 18.73
CA ILE A 12 -42.74 19.78 18.62
C ILE A 12 -42.94 18.80 17.48
N CYS A 13 -44.13 18.24 17.30
CA CYS A 13 -44.42 17.36 16.15
C CYS A 13 -44.34 18.11 14.82
N ALA A 14 -44.79 19.35 14.73
CA ALA A 14 -44.70 20.17 13.52
C ALA A 14 -43.24 20.53 13.18
N VAL A 15 -42.40 20.83 14.18
CA VAL A 15 -40.96 21.08 13.99
C VAL A 15 -40.21 19.80 13.57
N LEU A 16 -40.56 18.67 14.15
CA LEU A 16 -40.00 17.37 13.74
C LEU A 16 -40.45 16.96 12.31
N LEU A 17 -41.71 17.21 11.95
CA LEU A 17 -42.20 16.99 10.60
C LEU A 17 -41.55 17.94 9.59
N ALA A 18 -41.38 19.22 9.94
CA ALA A 18 -40.67 20.19 9.09
C ALA A 18 -39.19 19.82 8.89
N ALA A 19 -38.53 19.25 9.91
CA ALA A 19 -37.15 18.76 9.80
C ALA A 19 -37.03 17.51 8.91
N ILE A 20 -38.10 16.71 8.78
CA ILE A 20 -38.14 15.52 7.91
C ILE A 20 -38.51 15.89 6.46
N VAL A 21 -39.29 16.96 6.27
CA VAL A 21 -39.81 17.39 4.95
C VAL A 21 -38.91 18.45 4.28
N LEU A 22 -37.98 19.10 5.03
CA LEU A 22 -36.97 19.90 4.37
C LEU A 22 -36.13 18.98 3.47
N PRO A 23 -36.22 19.10 2.14
CA PRO A 23 -35.34 18.36 1.27
C PRO A 23 -33.91 18.72 1.72
N VAL A 24 -33.13 17.72 2.08
CA VAL A 24 -31.67 17.86 2.19
C VAL A 24 -31.26 18.29 0.78
N MET A 25 -31.28 19.59 0.52
CA MET A 25 -30.68 20.10 -0.70
C MET A 25 -29.22 19.63 -0.64
N PRO A 26 -28.78 18.76 -1.57
CA PRO A 26 -27.36 18.46 -1.62
C PRO A 26 -26.69 19.84 -1.79
N VAL A 27 -25.91 20.26 -0.81
CA VAL A 27 -24.98 21.35 -0.98
C VAL A 27 -24.06 20.89 -2.09
N GLN A 28 -24.41 21.25 -3.31
CA GLN A 28 -23.47 21.14 -4.43
C GLN A 28 -22.37 22.15 -4.11
N ALA A 29 -21.39 21.69 -3.35
CA ALA A 29 -20.12 22.38 -3.27
C ALA A 29 -19.71 22.62 -4.71
N LYS A 30 -19.58 23.89 -5.12
CA LYS A 30 -19.15 24.30 -6.44
C LYS A 30 -17.79 23.66 -6.65
N LYS A 31 -17.77 22.43 -7.26
CA LYS A 31 -16.55 21.65 -7.48
C LYS A 31 -15.64 22.53 -8.32
N SER A 32 -14.50 22.93 -7.76
CA SER A 32 -13.51 23.68 -8.51
C SER A 32 -13.13 22.86 -9.75
N LYS A 33 -12.98 23.55 -10.88
CA LYS A 33 -12.62 22.98 -12.17
C LYS A 33 -11.22 22.38 -12.10
N ASN A 34 -10.96 21.26 -11.49
CA ASN A 34 -9.70 20.55 -11.27
C ASN A 34 -9.44 20.27 -9.76
N TYR A 35 -10.45 19.71 -9.09
CA TYR A 35 -10.26 19.26 -7.71
C TYR A 35 -9.27 18.10 -7.66
N TRP A 36 -8.22 18.24 -6.87
CA TRP A 36 -7.29 17.17 -6.51
C TRP A 36 -7.22 17.09 -5.00
N PRO A 37 -7.40 15.89 -4.41
CA PRO A 37 -7.33 15.72 -2.96
C PRO A 37 -6.01 16.25 -2.38
N LYS A 38 -6.06 16.73 -1.16
CA LYS A 38 -4.88 17.18 -0.42
C LYS A 38 -4.73 16.33 0.83
N LEU A 39 -3.51 15.89 1.08
CA LEU A 39 -3.17 15.24 2.34
C LEU A 39 -3.29 16.28 3.47
N SER A 40 -4.03 15.94 4.53
CA SER A 40 -4.22 16.80 5.71
C SER A 40 -3.05 16.72 6.69
N GLU A 41 -2.34 15.61 6.68
CA GLU A 41 -1.20 15.35 7.56
C GLU A 41 0.07 15.97 6.98
N GLU A 42 0.89 16.54 7.87
CA GLU A 42 2.18 17.09 7.47
C GLU A 42 3.20 15.96 7.32
N ILE A 43 3.87 15.91 6.19
CA ILE A 43 5.02 15.03 5.95
C ILE A 43 6.29 15.80 6.33
N THR A 44 7.02 15.35 7.35
CA THR A 44 8.23 16.02 7.84
C THR A 44 9.49 15.60 7.07
N ALA A 45 9.48 14.42 6.45
CA ALA A 45 10.59 13.93 5.63
C ALA A 45 11.10 14.94 4.61
N GLY A 46 12.38 14.91 4.28
CA GLY A 46 13.01 15.82 3.31
C GLY A 46 12.37 15.77 1.93
N ALA A 47 12.06 14.57 1.43
CA ALA A 47 11.24 14.36 0.24
C ALA A 47 10.29 13.18 0.45
N ALA A 48 9.12 13.26 -0.19
CA ALA A 48 8.11 12.19 -0.19
C ALA A 48 7.33 12.15 -1.50
N LEU A 49 6.99 10.94 -1.94
CA LEU A 49 6.20 10.69 -3.14
C LEU A 49 5.24 9.53 -2.88
N LEU A 50 4.00 9.66 -3.36
CA LEU A 50 3.06 8.56 -3.52
C LEU A 50 2.69 8.44 -5.00
N MET A 51 2.82 7.23 -5.56
CA MET A 51 2.54 6.92 -6.96
C MET A 51 1.66 5.69 -7.05
N ASP A 52 0.73 5.70 -7.97
CA ASP A 52 0.05 4.48 -8.40
C ASP A 52 0.97 3.70 -9.35
N VAL A 53 1.18 2.42 -9.06
CA VAL A 53 2.15 1.57 -9.79
C VAL A 53 1.68 1.30 -11.22
N ASP A 54 0.38 1.04 -11.42
CA ASP A 54 -0.16 0.68 -12.73
C ASP A 54 -0.07 1.87 -13.70
N THR A 55 -0.58 3.02 -13.30
CA THR A 55 -0.66 4.22 -14.17
C THR A 55 0.61 5.09 -14.14
N GLY A 56 1.47 4.95 -13.14
CA GLY A 56 2.60 5.84 -12.90
C GLY A 56 2.19 7.25 -12.43
N THR A 57 0.93 7.44 -12.06
CA THR A 57 0.40 8.74 -11.64
C THR A 57 0.85 9.11 -10.24
N ILE A 58 1.37 10.33 -10.09
CA ILE A 58 1.79 10.86 -8.78
C ILE A 58 0.56 11.41 -8.04
N LEU A 59 0.20 10.78 -6.94
CA LEU A 59 -0.93 11.18 -6.10
C LEU A 59 -0.54 12.24 -5.06
N TYR A 60 0.67 12.13 -4.50
CA TYR A 60 1.26 13.09 -3.56
C TYR A 60 2.73 13.35 -3.91
N LYS A 61 3.19 14.58 -3.67
CA LYS A 61 4.58 14.97 -3.90
C LYS A 61 5.05 16.06 -2.92
N LYS A 62 6.24 15.86 -2.38
CA LYS A 62 7.03 16.85 -1.61
C LYS A 62 8.48 16.75 -2.05
N ASN A 63 9.09 17.83 -2.54
CA ASN A 63 10.51 17.94 -2.92
C ASN A 63 11.03 16.79 -3.81
N ILE A 64 10.17 16.24 -4.68
CA ILE A 64 10.43 14.98 -5.40
C ILE A 64 11.62 15.02 -6.35
N ASN A 65 12.08 16.21 -6.74
CA ASN A 65 13.23 16.42 -7.63
C ASN A 65 14.50 16.85 -6.88
N GLN A 66 14.44 16.96 -5.54
CA GLN A 66 15.63 17.26 -4.72
C GLN A 66 16.44 15.99 -4.52
N ALA A 67 17.76 16.10 -4.72
CA ALA A 67 18.69 14.98 -4.56
C ALA A 67 19.01 14.73 -3.08
N TYR A 68 19.06 13.44 -2.71
CA TYR A 68 19.43 12.95 -1.39
C TYR A 68 20.31 11.71 -1.51
N TYR A 69 21.05 11.38 -0.48
CA TYR A 69 21.72 10.09 -0.39
C TYR A 69 20.68 8.97 -0.23
N PRO A 70 20.75 7.88 -1.04
CA PRO A 70 19.74 6.83 -1.04
C PRO A 70 19.87 5.85 0.14
N ALA A 71 21.07 5.65 0.67
CA ALA A 71 21.34 4.49 1.51
C ALA A 71 20.91 3.18 0.82
N SER A 72 20.45 2.18 1.59
CA SER A 72 20.19 0.83 1.08
C SER A 72 18.94 0.68 0.19
N ILE A 73 18.15 1.73 -0.08
CA ILE A 73 17.11 1.64 -1.13
C ILE A 73 17.74 1.52 -2.53
N THR A 74 19.04 1.85 -2.70
CA THR A 74 19.85 1.53 -3.87
C THR A 74 19.73 0.07 -4.30
N LYS A 75 19.61 -0.85 -3.35
CA LYS A 75 19.52 -2.29 -3.57
C LYS A 75 18.29 -2.72 -4.36
N ILE A 76 17.28 -1.88 -4.48
CA ILE A 76 16.14 -2.11 -5.38
C ILE A 76 16.63 -2.19 -6.83
N LEU A 77 17.47 -1.23 -7.27
CA LEU A 77 18.03 -1.25 -8.62
C LEU A 77 19.02 -2.42 -8.80
N THR A 78 19.82 -2.73 -7.78
CA THR A 78 20.72 -3.87 -7.80
C THR A 78 19.96 -5.18 -7.97
N THR A 79 18.86 -5.37 -7.22
CA THR A 79 18.01 -6.54 -7.33
C THR A 79 17.29 -6.59 -8.67
N LEU A 80 16.78 -5.46 -9.18
CA LEU A 80 16.16 -5.39 -10.52
C LEU A 80 17.13 -5.85 -11.60
N LEU A 81 18.34 -5.32 -11.62
CA LEU A 81 19.35 -5.73 -12.59
C LEU A 81 19.74 -7.20 -12.45
N ALA A 82 19.75 -7.73 -11.21
CA ALA A 82 20.05 -9.13 -10.99
C ALA A 82 18.96 -10.04 -11.57
N VAL A 83 17.69 -9.76 -11.30
CA VAL A 83 16.59 -10.60 -11.83
C VAL A 83 16.40 -10.47 -13.34
N GLU A 84 16.89 -9.39 -13.95
CA GLU A 84 16.86 -9.20 -15.40
C GLU A 84 18.04 -9.87 -16.14
N ASN A 85 19.19 -10.06 -15.46
CA ASN A 85 20.45 -10.45 -16.13
C ASN A 85 21.04 -11.78 -15.63
N SER A 86 20.37 -12.51 -14.75
CA SER A 86 20.84 -13.78 -14.21
C SER A 86 19.70 -14.75 -13.92
N LYS A 87 20.02 -16.04 -13.84
CA LYS A 87 19.10 -17.06 -13.34
C LYS A 87 19.23 -17.16 -11.83
N MET A 88 18.14 -17.51 -11.16
CA MET A 88 18.10 -17.56 -9.69
C MET A 88 18.95 -18.70 -9.10
N ASP A 89 19.22 -19.74 -9.86
CA ASP A 89 20.05 -20.89 -9.47
C ASP A 89 21.55 -20.71 -9.77
N GLU A 90 21.97 -19.61 -10.43
CA GLU A 90 23.38 -19.32 -10.68
C GLU A 90 24.17 -19.21 -9.38
N VAL A 91 25.38 -19.76 -9.36
CA VAL A 91 26.24 -19.79 -8.18
C VAL A 91 27.12 -18.54 -8.11
N VAL A 92 26.82 -17.67 -7.16
CA VAL A 92 27.62 -16.49 -6.82
C VAL A 92 28.73 -16.91 -5.86
N THR A 93 29.98 -16.56 -6.18
CA THR A 93 31.15 -16.79 -5.32
C THR A 93 31.62 -15.47 -4.73
N PHE A 94 31.77 -15.42 -3.41
CA PHE A 94 32.21 -14.21 -2.71
C PHE A 94 33.71 -13.98 -2.90
N SER A 95 34.06 -12.86 -3.51
CA SER A 95 35.42 -12.41 -3.66
C SER A 95 35.99 -11.84 -2.37
N GLN A 96 37.32 -11.65 -2.32
CA GLN A 96 37.97 -10.91 -1.23
C GLN A 96 37.47 -9.46 -1.17
N ASP A 97 37.19 -8.85 -2.31
CA ASP A 97 36.69 -7.48 -2.42
C ASP A 97 35.27 -7.35 -1.86
N ALA A 98 34.40 -8.31 -2.13
CA ALA A 98 33.04 -8.33 -1.60
C ALA A 98 33.03 -8.33 -0.07
N ILE A 99 33.99 -9.02 0.56
CA ILE A 99 34.10 -9.13 2.02
C ILE A 99 34.78 -7.90 2.64
N TYR A 100 35.89 -7.41 2.07
CA TYR A 100 36.68 -6.37 2.71
C TYR A 100 36.40 -4.94 2.26
N LYS A 101 35.75 -4.75 1.09
CA LYS A 101 35.38 -3.41 0.61
C LYS A 101 33.95 -3.00 1.01
N THR A 102 33.24 -3.82 1.78
CA THR A 102 31.91 -3.50 2.28
C THR A 102 31.91 -3.44 3.81
N GLU A 103 31.04 -2.58 4.35
CA GLU A 103 30.84 -2.40 5.79
C GLU A 103 29.35 -2.26 6.10
N GLY A 104 28.99 -2.23 7.37
CA GLY A 104 27.62 -2.00 7.82
C GLY A 104 26.76 -3.28 7.80
N SER A 105 25.60 -3.24 7.15
CA SER A 105 24.67 -4.40 7.12
C SER A 105 25.29 -5.58 6.38
N SER A 106 25.37 -6.73 7.04
CA SER A 106 26.02 -7.95 6.55
C SER A 106 25.34 -9.19 7.12
N ILE A 107 25.42 -10.31 6.42
CA ILE A 107 25.10 -11.65 6.93
C ILE A 107 26.38 -12.48 7.16
N TRP A 108 27.54 -11.82 7.15
CA TRP A 108 28.84 -12.34 7.52
C TRP A 108 29.30 -13.54 6.68
N ARG A 109 29.46 -13.33 5.36
CA ARG A 109 29.97 -14.37 4.45
C ARG A 109 31.49 -14.38 4.41
N ASP A 110 32.04 -15.50 3.97
CA ASP A 110 33.49 -15.76 3.88
C ASP A 110 33.98 -15.70 2.43
N ILE A 111 35.30 -15.42 2.26
CA ILE A 111 35.95 -15.44 0.95
C ILE A 111 35.83 -16.87 0.35
N GLY A 112 35.40 -16.95 -0.92
CA GLY A 112 35.20 -18.22 -1.62
C GLY A 112 33.94 -18.97 -1.19
N GLU A 113 33.08 -18.35 -0.37
CA GLU A 113 31.75 -18.90 -0.10
C GLU A 113 30.90 -18.85 -1.36
N LYS A 114 30.01 -19.84 -1.50
CA LYS A 114 29.14 -20.02 -2.65
C LYS A 114 27.68 -20.02 -2.19
N MET A 115 26.90 -19.18 -2.81
CA MET A 115 25.45 -19.10 -2.61
C MET A 115 24.76 -18.97 -3.98
N THR A 116 23.48 -19.36 -4.08
CA THR A 116 22.72 -19.10 -5.31
C THR A 116 22.40 -17.61 -5.43
N MET A 117 22.14 -17.14 -6.64
CA MET A 117 21.68 -15.77 -6.88
C MET A 117 20.43 -15.47 -6.02
N GLU A 118 19.47 -16.38 -5.98
CA GLU A 118 18.27 -16.27 -5.16
C GLU A 118 18.62 -16.01 -3.69
N GLN A 119 19.50 -16.84 -3.10
CA GLN A 119 19.93 -16.68 -1.70
C GLN A 119 20.59 -15.33 -1.45
N CYS A 120 21.43 -14.87 -2.39
CA CYS A 120 22.07 -13.56 -2.32
C CYS A 120 21.03 -12.43 -2.35
N LEU A 121 20.02 -12.51 -3.25
CA LEU A 121 19.00 -11.47 -3.37
C LEU A 121 18.06 -11.42 -2.16
N TYR A 122 17.73 -12.57 -1.56
CA TYR A 122 17.04 -12.57 -0.26
C TYR A 122 17.87 -11.89 0.84
N ALA A 123 19.19 -12.15 0.90
CA ALA A 123 20.07 -11.46 1.85
C ALA A 123 20.15 -9.96 1.59
N VAL A 124 20.24 -9.54 0.32
CA VAL A 124 20.24 -8.14 -0.12
C VAL A 124 18.95 -7.41 0.30
N MET A 125 17.81 -8.04 0.11
CA MET A 125 16.53 -7.36 0.36
C MET A 125 16.07 -7.45 1.80
N LEU A 126 16.20 -8.60 2.46
CA LEU A 126 15.70 -8.82 3.82
C LEU A 126 16.63 -8.24 4.88
N GLU A 127 17.93 -8.61 4.84
CA GLU A 127 18.93 -8.19 5.83
C GLU A 127 19.79 -7.02 5.35
N SER A 128 19.56 -6.57 4.11
CA SER A 128 20.32 -5.44 3.53
C SER A 128 21.83 -5.71 3.37
N ALA A 129 22.23 -6.98 3.21
CA ALA A 129 23.61 -7.43 3.16
C ALA A 129 24.41 -6.72 2.05
N ASN A 130 25.44 -5.97 2.43
CA ASN A 130 26.24 -5.16 1.51
C ASN A 130 27.21 -6.04 0.71
N GLU A 131 27.82 -7.04 1.35
CA GLU A 131 28.71 -8.01 0.73
C GLU A 131 27.99 -8.84 -0.31
N CYS A 132 26.73 -9.20 -0.07
CA CYS A 132 25.91 -9.91 -1.05
C CYS A 132 25.60 -9.03 -2.27
N ALA A 133 25.28 -7.74 -2.06
CA ALA A 133 25.05 -6.81 -3.16
C ALA A 133 26.31 -6.59 -3.99
N TYR A 134 27.48 -6.57 -3.35
CA TYR A 134 28.77 -6.46 -4.02
C TYR A 134 29.08 -7.71 -4.85
N ALA A 135 28.94 -8.90 -4.24
CA ALA A 135 29.19 -10.18 -4.93
C ALA A 135 28.24 -10.41 -6.12
N VAL A 136 26.96 -10.03 -5.98
CA VAL A 136 25.98 -10.04 -7.07
C VAL A 136 26.44 -9.14 -8.23
N ALA A 137 26.90 -7.93 -7.92
CA ALA A 137 27.38 -6.99 -8.93
C ALA A 137 28.61 -7.52 -9.68
N GLU A 138 29.57 -8.12 -8.98
CA GLU A 138 30.74 -8.77 -9.60
C GLU A 138 30.33 -9.96 -10.47
N HIS A 139 29.41 -10.81 -9.99
CA HIS A 139 28.94 -11.99 -10.71
C HIS A 139 28.32 -11.62 -12.05
N ILE A 140 27.43 -10.61 -12.07
CA ILE A 140 26.68 -10.22 -13.28
C ILE A 140 27.58 -9.57 -14.33
N SER A 141 28.50 -8.69 -13.91
CA SER A 141 29.23 -7.83 -14.86
C SER A 141 30.75 -8.01 -14.85
N GLY A 142 31.26 -8.89 -14.00
CA GLY A 142 32.68 -9.16 -13.83
C GLY A 142 33.43 -8.10 -12.99
N SER A 143 32.82 -6.95 -12.68
CA SER A 143 33.33 -5.97 -11.70
C SER A 143 32.26 -5.00 -11.25
N VAL A 144 32.43 -4.42 -10.06
CA VAL A 144 31.50 -3.41 -9.51
C VAL A 144 31.45 -2.15 -10.39
N GLU A 145 32.56 -1.76 -11.00
CA GLU A 145 32.61 -0.57 -11.87
C GLU A 145 31.72 -0.77 -13.12
N LYS A 146 31.77 -1.97 -13.73
CA LYS A 146 30.89 -2.31 -14.86
C LYS A 146 29.44 -2.37 -14.43
N PHE A 147 29.16 -2.95 -13.25
CA PHE A 147 27.80 -3.00 -12.72
C PHE A 147 27.24 -1.59 -12.43
N VAL A 148 28.05 -0.70 -11.88
CA VAL A 148 27.67 0.71 -11.66
C VAL A 148 27.36 1.42 -12.98
N LYS A 149 28.07 1.07 -14.07
CA LYS A 149 27.73 1.58 -15.40
C LYS A 149 26.36 1.07 -15.83
N MET A 150 26.07 -0.24 -15.69
CA MET A 150 24.75 -0.80 -15.95
C MET A 150 23.65 -0.14 -15.10
N MET A 151 23.89 0.11 -13.81
CA MET A 151 22.94 0.83 -12.94
C MET A 151 22.57 2.21 -13.48
N ASN A 152 23.56 2.99 -13.93
CA ASN A 152 23.30 4.33 -14.46
C ASN A 152 22.64 4.28 -15.86
N GLU A 153 22.96 3.29 -16.68
CA GLU A 153 22.32 3.06 -17.98
C GLU A 153 20.86 2.67 -17.78
N LYS A 154 20.57 1.72 -16.88
CA LYS A 154 19.19 1.32 -16.55
C LYS A 154 18.38 2.48 -15.94
N ALA A 155 18.97 3.25 -15.04
CA ALA A 155 18.31 4.45 -14.51
C ALA A 155 17.95 5.45 -15.63
N LYS A 156 18.85 5.67 -16.60
CA LYS A 156 18.58 6.52 -17.76
C LYS A 156 17.47 5.94 -18.65
N GLU A 157 17.49 4.64 -18.93
CA GLU A 157 16.45 3.92 -19.68
C GLU A 157 15.07 4.10 -19.04
N LEU A 158 14.99 4.00 -17.71
CA LEU A 158 13.76 4.21 -16.95
C LEU A 158 13.31 5.69 -16.86
N GLY A 159 14.04 6.61 -17.50
CA GLY A 159 13.69 8.03 -17.52
C GLY A 159 14.19 8.85 -16.34
N CYS A 160 15.09 8.31 -15.50
CA CYS A 160 15.72 9.06 -14.41
C CYS A 160 16.62 10.18 -14.95
N LYS A 161 16.48 11.38 -14.38
CA LYS A 161 17.18 12.59 -14.87
C LYS A 161 18.15 13.20 -13.87
N SER A 162 17.98 12.91 -12.58
CA SER A 162 18.66 13.62 -11.51
C SER A 162 19.21 12.67 -10.44
N SER A 163 19.62 11.46 -10.86
CA SER A 163 20.19 10.44 -9.99
C SER A 163 21.50 9.90 -10.54
N LYS A 164 22.39 9.48 -9.66
CA LYS A 164 23.66 8.86 -10.01
C LYS A 164 24.02 7.79 -8.99
N PHE A 165 24.39 6.62 -9.48
CA PHE A 165 24.84 5.48 -8.69
C PHE A 165 26.36 5.33 -8.74
N ARG A 166 26.97 4.92 -7.62
CA ARG A 166 28.41 4.74 -7.46
C ARG A 166 28.79 3.37 -6.91
N ASN A 167 27.82 2.68 -6.29
CA ASN A 167 28.02 1.35 -5.74
C ASN A 167 26.67 0.60 -5.72
N PRO A 168 26.66 -0.75 -5.60
CA PRO A 168 25.44 -1.56 -5.65
C PRO A 168 24.67 -1.62 -4.32
N HIS A 169 25.24 -1.13 -3.21
CA HIS A 169 24.71 -1.33 -1.86
C HIS A 169 24.16 -0.06 -1.20
N GLY A 170 24.58 1.15 -1.65
CA GLY A 170 24.10 2.43 -1.13
C GLY A 170 24.93 3.00 0.02
N LEU A 171 26.13 2.52 0.25
CA LEU A 171 27.08 3.20 1.16
C LEU A 171 27.40 4.61 0.65
N PRO A 172 27.69 5.56 1.55
CA PRO A 172 27.89 6.95 1.18
C PRO A 172 29.06 7.15 0.18
N ASP A 173 28.78 7.92 -0.84
CA ASP A 173 29.74 8.49 -1.78
C ASP A 173 29.17 9.84 -2.21
N GLU A 174 29.97 10.90 -2.26
CA GLU A 174 29.50 12.26 -2.57
C GLU A 174 28.79 12.37 -3.93
N LYS A 175 29.07 11.43 -4.84
CA LYS A 175 28.46 11.37 -6.17
C LYS A 175 27.38 10.27 -6.26
N HIS A 176 26.96 9.69 -5.12
CA HIS A 176 25.88 8.72 -5.05
C HIS A 176 24.62 9.38 -4.48
N TYR A 177 23.73 9.79 -5.34
CA TYR A 177 22.50 10.51 -4.97
C TYR A 177 21.34 10.12 -5.88
N LEU A 178 20.13 10.30 -5.39
CA LEU A 178 18.90 10.15 -6.17
C LEU A 178 17.79 11.08 -5.68
N THR A 179 16.77 11.23 -6.51
CA THR A 179 15.55 11.95 -6.18
C THR A 179 14.40 10.99 -5.86
N ALA A 180 13.39 11.43 -5.10
CA ALA A 180 12.24 10.60 -4.82
C ALA A 180 11.47 10.22 -6.10
N TYR A 181 11.48 11.09 -7.12
CA TYR A 181 10.88 10.81 -8.42
C TYR A 181 11.63 9.71 -9.16
N ASP A 182 12.95 9.82 -9.29
CA ASP A 182 13.76 8.81 -9.99
C ASP A 182 13.70 7.46 -9.25
N MET A 183 13.71 7.48 -7.90
CA MET A 183 13.55 6.26 -7.13
C MET A 183 12.18 5.60 -7.36
N ALA A 184 11.12 6.40 -7.51
CA ALA A 184 9.79 5.88 -7.80
C ALA A 184 9.73 5.23 -9.20
N LEU A 185 10.41 5.77 -10.20
CA LEU A 185 10.51 5.15 -11.54
C LEU A 185 11.22 3.78 -11.45
N ILE A 186 12.35 3.72 -10.76
CA ILE A 186 13.12 2.49 -10.55
C ILE A 186 12.28 1.46 -9.77
N ALA A 187 11.65 1.88 -8.67
CA ALA A 187 10.85 1.02 -7.83
C ALA A 187 9.60 0.51 -8.54
N ARG A 188 8.96 1.35 -9.38
CA ARG A 188 7.84 0.96 -10.23
C ARG A 188 8.25 -0.12 -11.22
N ALA A 189 9.37 0.05 -11.92
CA ALA A 189 9.90 -0.94 -12.86
C ALA A 189 10.26 -2.27 -12.14
N ALA A 190 10.89 -2.18 -10.98
CA ALA A 190 11.22 -3.36 -10.18
C ALA A 190 9.97 -4.14 -9.76
N TYR A 191 8.91 -3.45 -9.35
CA TYR A 191 7.67 -4.12 -8.91
C TYR A 191 6.91 -4.82 -10.05
N GLN A 192 7.15 -4.48 -11.32
CA GLN A 192 6.61 -5.19 -12.47
C GLN A 192 7.22 -6.58 -12.64
N ASN A 193 8.43 -6.81 -12.12
CA ASN A 193 9.07 -8.14 -12.14
C ASN A 193 8.53 -9.02 -10.99
N GLU A 194 8.02 -10.21 -11.33
CA GLU A 194 7.39 -11.12 -10.38
C GLU A 194 8.38 -11.64 -9.33
N THR A 195 9.60 -12.01 -9.75
CA THR A 195 10.65 -12.48 -8.85
C THR A 195 11.05 -11.38 -7.85
N PHE A 196 11.15 -10.14 -8.32
CA PHE A 196 11.38 -9.01 -7.42
C PHE A 196 10.26 -8.85 -6.40
N ARG A 197 8.98 -8.91 -6.83
CA ARG A 197 7.82 -8.82 -5.90
C ARG A 197 7.88 -9.92 -4.85
N LEU A 198 8.15 -11.16 -5.25
CA LEU A 198 8.29 -12.28 -4.33
C LEU A 198 9.38 -12.02 -3.28
N ILE A 199 10.57 -11.64 -3.71
CA ILE A 199 11.72 -11.41 -2.81
C ILE A 199 11.44 -10.26 -1.86
N CYS A 200 10.99 -9.10 -2.35
CA CYS A 200 10.79 -7.91 -1.49
C CYS A 200 9.61 -8.07 -0.53
N GLY A 201 8.62 -8.91 -0.86
CA GLY A 201 7.46 -9.24 -0.02
C GLY A 201 7.71 -10.37 0.97
N THR A 202 8.83 -11.07 0.86
CA THR A 202 9.14 -12.20 1.75
C THR A 202 9.49 -11.72 3.16
N LYS A 203 8.86 -12.33 4.16
CA LYS A 203 9.01 -11.97 5.58
C LYS A 203 10.23 -12.62 6.22
N ARG A 204 10.51 -13.87 5.87
CA ARG A 204 11.62 -14.68 6.37
C ARG A 204 12.11 -15.60 5.27
N TYR A 205 13.40 -15.86 5.25
CA TYR A 205 14.02 -16.82 4.37
C TYR A 205 15.13 -17.56 5.13
N THR A 206 15.41 -18.80 4.77
CA THR A 206 16.48 -19.58 5.37
C THR A 206 17.47 -19.99 4.29
N ILE A 207 18.70 -19.51 4.39
CA ILE A 207 19.80 -19.99 3.56
C ILE A 207 20.29 -21.30 4.17
N PRO A 208 20.30 -22.41 3.41
CA PRO A 208 20.84 -23.69 3.91
C PRO A 208 22.36 -23.58 4.20
N PRO A 209 22.97 -24.60 4.81
CA PRO A 209 24.42 -24.68 4.93
C PRO A 209 25.11 -24.45 3.57
N THR A 210 26.25 -23.75 3.62
CA THR A 210 27.08 -23.47 2.44
C THR A 210 28.40 -24.24 2.52
N ASN A 211 29.27 -24.05 1.53
CA ASN A 211 30.62 -24.61 1.56
C ASN A 211 31.53 -24.01 2.65
N LYS A 212 31.09 -22.95 3.36
CA LYS A 212 31.85 -22.27 4.42
C LYS A 212 31.13 -22.24 5.76
N HIS A 213 29.82 -22.28 5.78
CA HIS A 213 28.98 -22.27 6.96
C HIS A 213 28.21 -23.58 7.08
N SER A 214 28.41 -24.32 8.18
CA SER A 214 27.73 -25.59 8.46
C SER A 214 26.31 -25.40 8.96
N ASP A 215 25.97 -24.23 9.50
CA ASP A 215 24.67 -23.92 10.06
C ASP A 215 23.84 -23.07 9.08
N PRO A 216 22.51 -23.29 9.03
CA PRO A 216 21.61 -22.43 8.24
C PRO A 216 21.63 -20.98 8.72
N THR A 217 21.54 -20.02 7.79
CA THR A 217 21.41 -18.61 8.10
C THR A 217 19.94 -18.18 7.96
N TYR A 218 19.39 -17.61 9.04
CA TYR A 218 17.99 -17.17 9.10
C TYR A 218 17.90 -15.68 8.81
N LEU A 219 17.22 -15.32 7.73
CA LEU A 219 16.98 -13.96 7.31
C LEU A 219 15.60 -13.49 7.76
N VAL A 220 15.53 -12.23 8.19
CA VAL A 220 14.26 -11.61 8.65
C VAL A 220 14.14 -10.22 8.04
N ASN A 221 13.03 -9.95 7.36
CA ASN A 221 12.82 -8.68 6.69
C ASN A 221 12.83 -7.50 7.67
N HIS A 222 13.61 -6.46 7.37
CA HIS A 222 13.73 -5.24 8.17
C HIS A 222 12.53 -4.29 8.03
N HIS A 223 11.65 -4.51 7.04
CA HIS A 223 10.55 -3.63 6.74
C HIS A 223 9.42 -3.78 7.77
N LYS A 224 9.32 -2.87 8.74
CA LYS A 224 8.41 -2.98 9.90
C LYS A 224 6.94 -2.86 9.53
N MET A 225 6.59 -2.33 8.36
CA MET A 225 5.20 -2.33 7.88
C MET A 225 4.79 -3.72 7.34
N LEU A 226 5.75 -4.53 6.88
CA LEU A 226 5.53 -5.88 6.37
C LEU A 226 5.64 -6.95 7.47
N TYR A 227 6.62 -6.81 8.35
CA TYR A 227 6.94 -7.81 9.36
C TYR A 227 7.32 -7.19 10.72
N PRO A 228 6.72 -7.65 11.85
CA PRO A 228 6.96 -7.09 13.17
C PRO A 228 8.26 -7.64 13.77
N ARG A 229 9.41 -7.11 13.37
CA ARG A 229 10.71 -7.57 13.87
C ARG A 229 10.87 -7.33 15.38
N GLU A 230 10.58 -6.12 15.83
CA GLU A 230 10.71 -5.67 17.23
C GLU A 230 9.38 -5.19 17.80
N THR A 231 8.51 -4.64 16.95
CA THR A 231 7.23 -4.06 17.32
C THR A 231 6.22 -4.22 16.19
N ALA A 232 4.97 -4.53 16.57
CA ALA A 232 3.84 -4.57 15.64
C ALA A 232 3.19 -3.19 15.40
N ALA A 233 3.74 -2.10 16.00
CA ALA A 233 3.12 -0.78 15.96
C ALA A 233 3.03 -0.20 14.54
N TYR A 234 3.93 -0.63 13.64
CA TYR A 234 4.01 -0.14 12.26
C TYR A 234 3.45 -1.10 11.23
N LEU A 235 2.98 -2.30 11.63
CA LEU A 235 2.38 -3.24 10.69
C LEU A 235 1.22 -2.58 9.93
N TYR A 236 1.23 -2.78 8.62
CA TYR A 236 0.20 -2.29 7.73
C TYR A 236 -0.31 -3.46 6.89
N ASP A 237 -1.57 -3.84 7.06
CA ASP A 237 -2.12 -5.09 6.53
C ASP A 237 -2.06 -5.15 4.99
N TYR A 238 -2.06 -3.99 4.33
CA TYR A 238 -1.96 -3.88 2.87
C TYR A 238 -0.52 -3.82 2.34
N CYS A 239 0.50 -3.78 3.22
CA CYS A 239 1.91 -3.73 2.79
C CYS A 239 2.31 -5.04 2.11
N THR A 240 2.76 -4.95 0.86
CA THR A 240 3.20 -6.09 0.06
C THR A 240 4.71 -6.23 -0.04
N GLY A 241 5.48 -5.24 0.41
CA GLY A 241 6.94 -5.31 0.40
C GLY A 241 7.60 -3.93 0.42
N GLY A 242 8.90 -3.93 0.22
CA GLY A 242 9.67 -2.69 0.14
C GLY A 242 11.12 -2.84 0.57
N LYS A 243 11.80 -1.70 0.76
CA LYS A 243 13.20 -1.65 1.20
C LYS A 243 13.43 -0.47 2.13
N THR A 244 14.10 -0.73 3.25
CA THR A 244 14.59 0.29 4.19
C THR A 244 16.02 0.70 3.87
N GLY A 245 16.40 1.91 4.23
CA GLY A 245 17.78 2.37 4.19
C GLY A 245 18.08 3.37 5.30
N PHE A 246 19.30 3.35 5.77
CA PHE A 246 19.82 4.31 6.74
C PHE A 246 21.32 4.48 6.60
N THR A 247 21.78 5.70 6.60
CA THR A 247 23.15 6.13 6.91
C THR A 247 23.06 7.48 7.62
N ASN A 248 24.11 7.87 8.34
CA ASN A 248 24.13 9.19 8.98
C ASN A 248 23.95 10.34 7.96
N ALA A 249 24.45 10.18 6.74
CA ALA A 249 24.33 11.17 5.68
C ALA A 249 22.93 11.20 5.02
N ALA A 250 22.27 10.04 4.92
CA ALA A 250 20.96 9.91 4.25
C ALA A 250 19.77 10.17 5.17
N GLY A 251 19.92 10.00 6.50
CA GLY A 251 18.80 9.81 7.38
C GLY A 251 18.08 8.49 7.06
N ASN A 252 16.83 8.36 7.45
CA ASN A 252 16.03 7.19 7.08
C ASN A 252 15.47 7.35 5.66
N THR A 253 15.60 6.30 4.86
CA THR A 253 15.01 6.20 3.53
C THR A 253 14.13 4.97 3.47
N LEU A 254 13.00 5.06 2.75
CA LEU A 254 12.02 3.98 2.69
C LEU A 254 11.35 3.96 1.32
N VAL A 255 11.26 2.78 0.75
CA VAL A 255 10.39 2.46 -0.37
C VAL A 255 9.44 1.38 0.11
N THR A 256 8.13 1.60 -0.05
CA THR A 256 7.10 0.66 0.38
C THR A 256 6.07 0.50 -0.71
N TYR A 257 5.62 -0.73 -0.91
CA TYR A 257 4.48 -1.06 -1.76
C TYR A 257 3.31 -1.50 -0.89
N ALA A 258 2.11 -1.08 -1.27
CA ALA A 258 0.88 -1.52 -0.62
C ALA A 258 -0.20 -1.76 -1.68
N GLN A 259 -1.00 -2.81 -1.48
CA GLN A 259 -2.09 -3.16 -2.38
C GLN A 259 -3.40 -3.28 -1.63
N LYS A 260 -4.43 -2.63 -2.16
CA LYS A 260 -5.79 -2.67 -1.61
C LYS A 260 -6.80 -2.52 -2.73
N ASP A 261 -7.83 -3.38 -2.74
CA ASP A 261 -8.96 -3.32 -3.68
C ASP A 261 -8.51 -3.19 -5.16
N GLY A 262 -7.47 -3.95 -5.55
CA GLY A 262 -6.92 -3.96 -6.92
C GLY A 262 -6.02 -2.77 -7.28
N MET A 263 -5.84 -1.80 -6.38
CA MET A 263 -4.94 -0.65 -6.54
C MET A 263 -3.59 -0.95 -5.85
N THR A 264 -2.49 -0.79 -6.56
CA THR A 264 -1.14 -0.91 -6.00
C THR A 264 -0.48 0.46 -5.92
N LEU A 265 -0.13 0.88 -4.72
CA LEU A 265 0.53 2.15 -4.45
C LEU A 265 1.98 1.96 -4.03
N LEU A 266 2.83 2.87 -4.46
CA LEU A 266 4.24 2.98 -4.14
C LEU A 266 4.49 4.28 -3.38
N ALA A 267 5.06 4.19 -2.18
CA ALA A 267 5.52 5.34 -1.40
C ALA A 267 7.06 5.37 -1.33
N VAL A 268 7.63 6.55 -1.53
CA VAL A 268 9.07 6.82 -1.38
C VAL A 268 9.25 7.92 -0.35
N ILE A 269 10.07 7.67 0.66
CA ILE A 269 10.50 8.64 1.68
C ILE A 269 12.02 8.78 1.63
N LEU A 270 12.52 10.01 1.57
CA LEU A 270 13.95 10.34 1.64
C LEU A 270 14.21 11.31 2.79
N ASN A 271 15.33 11.12 3.48
CA ASN A 271 15.74 11.94 4.62
C ASN A 271 14.61 12.06 5.66
N GLY A 272 14.06 10.92 6.05
CA GLY A 272 13.00 10.82 7.06
C GLY A 272 13.56 10.71 8.47
N SER A 273 12.78 11.14 9.46
CA SER A 273 13.06 10.97 10.88
C SER A 273 12.45 9.67 11.41
N SER A 274 13.15 9.00 12.32
CA SER A 274 12.60 7.81 13.00
C SER A 274 11.90 8.24 14.31
N PRO A 275 10.70 7.74 14.62
CA PRO A 275 9.94 6.72 13.89
C PRO A 275 8.96 7.28 12.84
N GLN A 276 8.92 8.59 12.62
CA GLN A 276 7.89 9.30 11.84
C GLN A 276 7.77 8.77 10.41
N TYR A 277 8.86 8.40 9.75
CA TYR A 277 8.82 7.92 8.36
C TYR A 277 7.93 6.68 8.15
N TRP A 278 7.66 5.88 9.19
CA TRP A 278 6.69 4.78 9.13
C TRP A 278 5.24 5.28 9.14
N THR A 279 4.93 6.24 10.01
CA THR A 279 3.59 6.80 10.14
C THR A 279 3.24 7.69 8.94
N GLU A 280 4.21 8.45 8.43
CA GLU A 280 4.08 9.24 7.21
C GLU A 280 3.80 8.35 5.99
N THR A 281 4.51 7.22 5.85
CA THR A 281 4.26 6.26 4.78
C THR A 281 2.84 5.68 4.86
N ARG A 282 2.35 5.36 6.07
CA ARG A 282 0.97 4.91 6.27
C ARG A 282 -0.03 6.00 5.87
N ALA A 283 0.19 7.24 6.30
CA ALA A 283 -0.68 8.37 5.97
C ALA A 283 -0.77 8.59 4.46
N LEU A 284 0.34 8.45 3.73
CA LEU A 284 0.36 8.50 2.27
C LEU A 284 -0.51 7.40 1.65
N PHE A 285 -0.42 6.15 2.12
CA PHE A 285 -1.24 5.06 1.60
C PHE A 285 -2.73 5.25 1.91
N GLU A 286 -3.07 5.60 3.15
CA GLU A 286 -4.46 5.86 3.53
C GLU A 286 -5.03 7.02 2.69
N PHE A 287 -4.26 8.10 2.49
CA PHE A 287 -4.63 9.19 1.59
C PHE A 287 -4.90 8.69 0.16
N GLY A 288 -4.04 7.85 -0.40
CA GLY A 288 -4.20 7.30 -1.74
C GLY A 288 -5.46 6.43 -1.84
N PHE A 289 -5.58 5.42 -0.99
CA PHE A 289 -6.70 4.47 -1.02
C PHE A 289 -8.05 5.09 -0.68
N GLU A 290 -8.09 6.11 0.17
CA GLU A 290 -9.34 6.76 0.55
C GLU A 290 -9.85 7.75 -0.51
N ASN A 291 -8.96 8.37 -1.26
CA ASN A 291 -9.30 9.50 -2.12
C ASN A 291 -9.31 9.21 -3.63
N PHE A 292 -8.75 8.07 -4.07
CA PHE A 292 -8.63 7.76 -5.48
C PHE A 292 -9.23 6.42 -5.85
N ASN A 293 -9.63 6.28 -7.13
CA ASN A 293 -10.08 5.04 -7.75
C ASN A 293 -9.29 4.79 -9.03
N LEU A 294 -9.03 3.52 -9.31
CA LEU A 294 -8.69 3.05 -10.65
C LEU A 294 -9.96 2.92 -11.48
N CYS A 295 -9.93 3.42 -12.71
CA CYS A 295 -10.99 3.28 -13.70
C CYS A 295 -10.42 2.48 -14.88
N ASN A 296 -11.05 1.37 -15.23
CA ASN A 296 -10.71 0.63 -16.45
C ASN A 296 -11.08 1.50 -17.67
N VAL A 297 -10.16 1.63 -18.62
CA VAL A 297 -10.37 2.52 -19.78
C VAL A 297 -11.37 1.90 -20.74
N SER A 298 -11.25 0.62 -21.10
CA SER A 298 -12.15 -0.02 -22.08
C SER A 298 -13.60 0.00 -21.61
N GLU A 299 -13.87 -0.35 -20.33
CA GLU A 299 -15.22 -0.37 -19.76
C GLU A 299 -15.87 1.03 -19.71
N ASN A 300 -15.08 2.07 -19.43
CA ASN A 300 -15.59 3.44 -19.31
C ASN A 300 -15.60 4.19 -20.66
N PHE A 301 -14.81 3.73 -21.63
CA PHE A 301 -14.80 4.29 -22.98
C PHE A 301 -16.11 3.97 -23.72
N GLU A 302 -16.62 2.76 -23.58
CA GLU A 302 -17.91 2.34 -24.16
C GLU A 302 -19.10 3.04 -23.50
N ALA A 303 -18.98 3.42 -22.23
CA ALA A 303 -20.04 4.07 -21.46
C ALA A 303 -20.06 5.60 -21.57
N ASP A 304 -19.12 6.24 -22.30
CA ASP A 304 -19.05 7.70 -22.43
C ASP A 304 -20.12 8.21 -23.40
N GLU A 305 -21.15 8.89 -22.87
CA GLU A 305 -22.22 9.53 -23.66
C GLU A 305 -21.69 10.58 -24.68
N ASN A 306 -20.44 11.01 -24.57
CA ASN A 306 -19.78 11.91 -25.52
C ASN A 306 -18.96 11.15 -26.58
N TYR A 307 -19.06 9.82 -26.60
CA TYR A 307 -18.43 8.99 -27.60
C TYR A 307 -19.01 9.32 -28.99
N ASP A 308 -18.19 9.91 -29.84
CA ASP A 308 -18.55 10.16 -31.24
C ASP A 308 -18.27 8.88 -32.05
N GLU A 309 -19.28 8.04 -32.21
CA GLU A 309 -19.21 6.78 -32.96
C GLU A 309 -18.50 6.95 -34.31
N LYS A 310 -18.74 8.07 -35.00
CA LYS A 310 -18.14 8.33 -36.31
C LYS A 310 -16.62 8.58 -36.27
N LYS A 311 -16.10 8.99 -35.12
CA LYS A 311 -14.69 9.32 -34.97
C LYS A 311 -13.85 8.06 -34.62
N TYR A 312 -14.47 7.03 -34.07
CA TYR A 312 -13.80 5.82 -33.55
C TYR A 312 -14.47 4.53 -34.04
N ASP A 313 -15.21 4.56 -35.13
CA ASP A 313 -16.00 3.45 -35.67
C ASP A 313 -15.18 2.16 -35.93
N THR A 314 -13.87 2.31 -36.16
CA THR A 314 -12.94 1.19 -36.35
C THR A 314 -12.67 0.35 -35.07
N LEU A 315 -13.03 0.85 -33.91
CA LEU A 315 -12.81 0.16 -32.62
C LEU A 315 -14.04 -0.62 -32.13
N ASN A 316 -15.20 -0.41 -32.76
CA ASN A 316 -16.49 -0.91 -32.31
C ASN A 316 -17.14 -1.90 -33.29
N THR A 317 -16.36 -2.63 -34.07
CA THR A 317 -16.85 -3.68 -34.95
C THR A 317 -16.90 -5.04 -34.22
N ASN A 318 -17.75 -5.98 -34.66
CA ASN A 318 -17.82 -7.32 -34.10
C ASN A 318 -16.52 -8.13 -34.24
N ASP A 319 -15.59 -7.66 -35.06
CA ASP A 319 -14.25 -8.24 -35.24
C ASP A 319 -13.24 -7.10 -35.49
N PRO A 320 -12.91 -6.33 -34.45
CA PRO A 320 -12.07 -5.15 -34.62
C PRO A 320 -10.62 -5.56 -34.88
N TYR A 321 -9.98 -4.97 -35.90
CA TYR A 321 -8.52 -5.06 -36.12
C TYR A 321 -7.71 -4.41 -34.99
N ALA A 322 -8.33 -3.59 -34.18
CA ALA A 322 -7.73 -2.85 -33.11
C ALA A 322 -8.69 -2.78 -31.93
N GLN A 323 -8.16 -2.90 -30.73
CA GLN A 323 -8.92 -2.73 -29.49
C GLN A 323 -8.12 -1.95 -28.47
N ILE A 324 -8.83 -1.32 -27.53
CA ILE A 324 -8.18 -0.74 -26.35
C ILE A 324 -7.73 -1.89 -25.45
N ASP A 325 -6.47 -1.80 -24.98
CA ASP A 325 -5.95 -2.74 -23.98
C ASP A 325 -6.92 -2.84 -22.79
N THR A 326 -7.49 -4.03 -22.59
CA THR A 326 -8.49 -4.29 -21.54
C THR A 326 -7.94 -4.14 -20.13
N GLN A 327 -6.62 -4.17 -19.96
CA GLN A 327 -5.95 -3.98 -18.69
C GLN A 327 -5.60 -2.52 -18.42
N ALA A 328 -5.78 -1.64 -19.42
CA ALA A 328 -5.45 -0.23 -19.29
C ALA A 328 -6.35 0.48 -18.26
N LYS A 329 -5.72 1.21 -17.36
CA LYS A 329 -6.39 1.94 -16.28
C LYS A 329 -5.92 3.37 -16.20
N ILE A 330 -6.80 4.25 -15.74
CA ILE A 330 -6.46 5.60 -15.28
C ILE A 330 -6.85 5.75 -13.80
N ILE A 331 -6.19 6.66 -13.10
CA ILE A 331 -6.51 6.93 -11.70
C ILE A 331 -7.12 8.33 -11.54
N LEU A 332 -8.26 8.40 -10.90
CA LEU A 332 -8.99 9.67 -10.68
C LEU A 332 -9.39 9.83 -9.21
N PRO A 333 -9.56 11.06 -8.72
CA PRO A 333 -10.20 11.28 -7.44
C PRO A 333 -11.60 10.63 -7.40
N LYS A 334 -11.97 9.97 -6.31
CA LYS A 334 -13.29 9.29 -6.14
C LYS A 334 -14.49 10.18 -6.43
N THR A 335 -14.32 11.49 -6.33
CA THR A 335 -15.38 12.47 -6.58
C THR A 335 -15.45 12.93 -8.05
N VAL A 336 -14.63 12.34 -8.92
CA VAL A 336 -14.50 12.74 -10.34
C VAL A 336 -14.92 11.59 -11.24
N ASN A 337 -15.85 11.84 -12.17
CA ASN A 337 -16.26 10.85 -13.15
C ASN A 337 -15.21 10.73 -14.26
N PHE A 338 -15.12 9.55 -14.88
CA PHE A 338 -14.21 9.26 -16.00
C PHE A 338 -14.30 10.30 -17.12
N SER A 339 -15.52 10.70 -17.53
CA SER A 339 -15.79 11.72 -18.56
C SER A 339 -15.19 13.11 -18.30
N LYS A 340 -14.60 13.36 -17.11
CA LYS A 340 -13.88 14.59 -16.80
C LYS A 340 -12.38 14.51 -17.10
N ALA A 341 -11.86 13.34 -17.41
CA ALA A 341 -10.52 13.18 -17.94
C ALA A 341 -10.51 13.61 -19.42
N SER A 342 -9.53 14.41 -19.79
CA SER A 342 -9.30 14.76 -21.21
C SER A 342 -8.37 13.72 -21.82
N MET A 343 -8.70 13.26 -23.02
CA MET A 343 -7.92 12.28 -23.76
C MET A 343 -7.24 12.94 -24.97
N GLU A 344 -5.99 12.55 -25.22
CA GLU A 344 -5.21 12.92 -26.38
C GLU A 344 -4.57 11.66 -26.99
N ILE A 345 -4.64 11.52 -28.32
CA ILE A 345 -4.09 10.36 -29.02
C ILE A 345 -2.67 10.71 -29.49
N SER A 346 -1.71 9.81 -29.21
CA SER A 346 -0.34 9.87 -29.70
C SER A 346 -0.03 8.67 -30.59
N TYR A 347 0.77 8.92 -31.63
CA TYR A 347 1.29 7.91 -32.57
C TYR A 347 2.81 7.86 -32.56
N GLU A 348 3.46 8.54 -31.59
CA GLU A 348 4.91 8.67 -31.51
C GLU A 348 5.50 7.67 -30.51
N ASP A 349 6.68 7.11 -30.83
CA ASP A 349 7.49 6.24 -29.97
C ASP A 349 6.72 5.02 -29.40
N LEU A 350 5.93 4.35 -30.26
CA LEU A 350 5.09 3.22 -29.85
C LEU A 350 5.81 1.88 -30.01
N PRO A 351 5.55 0.89 -29.12
CA PRO A 351 5.93 -0.50 -29.35
C PRO A 351 5.33 -1.06 -30.64
N GLU A 352 5.93 -2.14 -31.20
CA GLU A 352 5.56 -2.70 -32.51
C GLU A 352 4.11 -3.15 -32.61
N ASP A 353 3.54 -3.66 -31.50
CA ASP A 353 2.14 -4.14 -31.43
C ASP A 353 1.13 -3.04 -31.07
N VAL A 354 1.58 -1.82 -30.83
CA VAL A 354 0.74 -0.71 -30.42
C VAL A 354 0.49 0.23 -31.61
N LEU A 355 -0.77 0.43 -31.95
CA LEU A 355 -1.18 1.29 -33.07
C LEU A 355 -1.28 2.78 -32.68
N ALA A 356 -1.70 3.03 -31.45
CA ALA A 356 -1.81 4.37 -30.88
C ALA A 356 -1.81 4.29 -29.36
N GLN A 357 -1.47 5.40 -28.71
CA GLN A 357 -1.57 5.53 -27.25
C GLN A 357 -2.53 6.66 -26.89
N LEU A 358 -3.50 6.37 -26.05
CA LEU A 358 -4.44 7.31 -25.45
C LEU A 358 -3.81 7.88 -24.17
N ASN A 359 -3.51 9.16 -24.15
CA ASN A 359 -2.95 9.87 -23.00
C ASN A 359 -4.07 10.58 -22.24
N TYR A 360 -4.36 10.14 -21.02
CA TYR A 360 -5.39 10.73 -20.19
C TYR A 360 -4.82 11.77 -19.24
N THR A 361 -5.48 12.93 -19.18
CA THR A 361 -5.15 14.02 -18.26
C THR A 361 -6.38 14.49 -17.49
N TYR A 362 -6.19 14.85 -16.23
CA TYR A 362 -7.20 15.57 -15.44
C TYR A 362 -6.61 16.88 -14.92
N GLY A 363 -7.11 17.97 -15.44
CA GLY A 363 -6.48 19.28 -15.27
C GLY A 363 -5.11 19.33 -15.95
N LYS A 364 -4.05 19.52 -15.17
CA LYS A 364 -2.66 19.53 -15.66
C LYS A 364 -1.89 18.26 -15.29
N ARG A 365 -2.59 17.20 -14.87
CA ARG A 365 -1.96 15.96 -14.38
C ARG A 365 -2.21 14.83 -15.35
N LYS A 366 -1.17 14.12 -15.73
CA LYS A 366 -1.31 12.82 -16.38
C LYS A 366 -1.89 11.84 -15.36
N VAL A 367 -2.97 11.15 -15.72
CA VAL A 367 -3.71 10.23 -14.85
C VAL A 367 -3.67 8.79 -15.32
N GLY A 368 -3.03 8.52 -16.46
CA GLY A 368 -2.77 7.22 -17.02
C GLY A 368 -2.72 7.25 -18.54
N THR A 369 -2.49 6.07 -19.11
CA THR A 369 -2.48 5.83 -20.56
C THR A 369 -3.20 4.55 -20.87
N ALA A 370 -3.74 4.43 -22.08
CA ALA A 370 -4.22 3.17 -22.63
C ALA A 370 -3.64 2.99 -24.03
N ASN A 371 -3.23 1.78 -24.37
CA ASN A 371 -2.77 1.46 -25.71
C ASN A 371 -3.94 0.95 -26.56
N ILE A 372 -3.93 1.30 -27.83
CA ILE A 372 -4.72 0.65 -28.85
C ILE A 372 -3.82 -0.41 -29.48
N VAL A 373 -4.16 -1.68 -29.27
CA VAL A 373 -3.37 -2.82 -29.70
C VAL A 373 -4.03 -3.55 -30.88
N ARG A 374 -3.23 -4.22 -31.69
CA ARG A 374 -3.74 -5.07 -32.76
C ARG A 374 -4.38 -6.32 -32.18
N THR A 375 -5.51 -6.75 -32.73
CA THR A 375 -6.20 -7.98 -32.32
C THR A 375 -5.79 -9.20 -33.14
N HIS A 376 -5.30 -8.97 -34.37
CA HIS A 376 -4.87 -10.03 -35.27
C HIS A 376 -3.42 -9.79 -35.69
N THR A 377 -2.61 -10.83 -35.66
CA THR A 377 -1.28 -10.86 -36.30
C THR A 377 -1.48 -10.67 -37.80
N LEU A 378 -0.78 -9.71 -38.41
CA LEU A 378 -0.73 -9.64 -39.85
C LEU A 378 -0.18 -10.99 -40.38
N ILE A 379 -0.99 -11.71 -41.17
CA ILE A 379 -0.51 -12.91 -41.89
C ILE A 379 0.71 -12.45 -42.70
N ASP A 380 1.84 -13.03 -42.41
CA ASP A 380 3.08 -12.78 -43.15
C ASP A 380 2.81 -13.12 -44.60
N LYS A 381 2.84 -12.13 -45.50
CA LYS A 381 2.56 -12.30 -46.94
C LYS A 381 3.55 -13.25 -47.63
N ASN A 382 4.54 -13.76 -46.92
CA ASN A 382 5.52 -14.71 -47.39
C ASN A 382 5.17 -16.16 -47.10
N ASP A 383 4.09 -16.47 -46.38
CA ASP A 383 3.63 -17.84 -46.16
C ASP A 383 2.65 -18.26 -47.28
N THR A 384 3.20 -18.47 -48.45
CA THR A 384 2.50 -18.98 -49.64
C THR A 384 2.20 -20.48 -49.59
N SER A 385 2.31 -21.13 -48.43
CA SER A 385 2.09 -22.59 -48.31
C SER A 385 0.66 -23.01 -47.99
N ALA A 386 -0.29 -22.08 -47.86
CA ALA A 386 -1.70 -22.38 -47.62
C ALA A 386 -2.62 -21.81 -48.69
N ALA A 387 -2.33 -22.16 -49.97
CA ALA A 387 -3.30 -21.90 -51.03
C ALA A 387 -3.64 -23.23 -51.73
N ILE A 388 -4.94 -23.52 -51.73
CA ILE A 388 -5.66 -24.42 -52.62
C ILE A 388 -5.69 -25.91 -52.20
N ALA A 389 -6.76 -26.30 -51.53
CA ALA A 389 -7.41 -27.59 -51.76
C ALA A 389 -8.81 -27.33 -52.31
N PRO A 390 -9.19 -27.92 -53.46
CA PRO A 390 -10.52 -27.77 -54.00
C PRO A 390 -11.51 -28.70 -53.31
N ASP A 391 -12.68 -28.16 -53.21
CA ASP A 391 -13.97 -28.81 -52.91
C ASP A 391 -14.11 -30.13 -53.70
N ASP A 392 -14.31 -31.27 -53.05
CA ASP A 392 -15.16 -32.33 -53.60
C ASP A 392 -15.78 -33.19 -52.50
N GLN A 393 -16.98 -33.59 -52.79
CA GLN A 393 -18.03 -34.20 -51.97
C GLN A 393 -17.77 -35.68 -51.67
N THR A 394 -18.47 -36.13 -50.69
CA THR A 394 -19.23 -37.38 -50.50
C THR A 394 -18.62 -38.50 -49.65
N THR A 395 -19.49 -38.83 -48.68
CA THR A 395 -19.95 -40.14 -48.20
C THR A 395 -19.07 -41.01 -47.31
N ASP A 396 -19.62 -41.17 -46.14
CA ASP A 396 -20.12 -42.42 -45.51
C ASP A 396 -19.15 -43.31 -44.70
N ALA A 397 -19.64 -43.60 -43.50
CA ALA A 397 -19.68 -44.86 -42.76
C ALA A 397 -18.48 -45.32 -41.91
N SER A 398 -18.75 -45.26 -40.61
CA SER A 398 -18.72 -46.38 -39.65
C SER A 398 -17.39 -46.94 -39.10
N GLN A 399 -17.56 -47.23 -37.81
CA GLN A 399 -16.90 -48.21 -36.91
C GLN A 399 -15.74 -47.66 -36.08
N GLU A 400 -15.99 -47.50 -34.78
CA GLU A 400 -15.95 -48.45 -33.65
C GLU A 400 -14.60 -49.11 -33.42
N GLU A 401 -14.06 -48.83 -32.26
CA GLU A 401 -13.51 -49.74 -31.24
C GLU A 401 -12.78 -48.90 -30.19
N THR A 402 -13.30 -48.76 -29.04
CA THR A 402 -13.30 -49.45 -27.73
C THR A 402 -11.95 -49.91 -27.19
N VAL A 403 -11.88 -49.76 -25.87
CA VAL A 403 -11.08 -50.50 -24.86
C VAL A 403 -9.88 -49.70 -24.32
N THR A 404 -9.65 -49.51 -23.06
CA THR A 404 -10.21 -49.86 -21.75
C THR A 404 -9.52 -49.07 -20.66
N ASN A 405 -10.26 -48.82 -19.61
CA ASN A 405 -9.96 -48.60 -18.21
C ASN A 405 -8.68 -49.24 -17.66
N GLU A 406 -8.04 -48.56 -16.72
CA GLU A 406 -7.80 -49.19 -15.43
C GLU A 406 -7.73 -48.16 -14.30
N ASN A 407 -8.58 -48.44 -13.31
CA ASN A 407 -8.65 -47.86 -11.98
C ASN A 407 -7.46 -48.29 -11.11
N ASN A 408 -7.06 -47.50 -10.16
CA ASN A 408 -6.67 -48.01 -8.87
C ASN A 408 -6.98 -47.01 -7.74
N THR A 409 -7.96 -47.39 -6.99
CA THR A 409 -8.36 -46.93 -5.65
C THR A 409 -7.65 -47.78 -4.61
N VAL A 410 -7.12 -47.22 -3.55
CA VAL A 410 -6.95 -47.88 -2.21
C VAL A 410 -6.90 -46.76 -1.15
N ASN A 411 -7.93 -46.55 -0.40
CA ASN A 411 -8.33 -46.98 0.94
C ASN A 411 -7.57 -46.36 2.13
N THR A 412 -8.34 -45.60 2.85
CA THR A 412 -8.53 -45.33 4.29
C THR A 412 -7.93 -46.33 5.28
N SER A 413 -7.40 -45.82 6.38
CA SER A 413 -7.60 -46.43 7.69
C SER A 413 -7.55 -45.40 8.82
N ASP A 414 -8.64 -45.33 9.55
CA ASP A 414 -8.87 -44.70 10.84
C ASP A 414 -8.03 -45.38 11.94
N THR A 415 -7.62 -44.61 12.93
CA THR A 415 -7.48 -45.15 14.30
C THR A 415 -7.72 -44.06 15.35
N GLU A 416 -8.82 -44.21 16.06
CA GLU A 416 -9.13 -43.60 17.36
C GLU A 416 -8.24 -44.15 18.47
N SER A 417 -7.89 -43.32 19.46
CA SER A 417 -7.94 -43.69 20.89
C SER A 417 -7.81 -42.45 21.79
N LYS A 418 -8.86 -42.12 22.43
CA LYS A 418 -9.28 -42.15 23.85
C LYS A 418 -8.30 -41.60 24.90
N THR A 419 -8.76 -40.49 25.49
CA THR A 419 -8.85 -40.10 26.91
C THR A 419 -7.69 -40.30 27.86
N ASN A 420 -7.30 -39.20 28.52
CA ASN A 420 -7.31 -39.11 29.99
C ASN A 420 -7.41 -37.65 30.47
N THR A 421 -8.45 -37.41 31.25
CA THR A 421 -8.69 -36.29 32.16
C THR A 421 -7.80 -36.46 33.39
N ASP A 422 -7.32 -35.36 33.93
CA ASP A 422 -7.42 -34.84 35.30
C ASP A 422 -6.17 -34.04 35.72
N GLN A 423 -6.46 -33.00 36.49
CA GLN A 423 -5.55 -32.16 37.31
C GLN A 423 -4.92 -30.94 36.61
N ASP A 424 -5.68 -29.81 36.66
CA ASP A 424 -5.11 -28.47 36.83
C ASP A 424 -6.22 -27.41 37.15
N ASP A 425 -6.98 -27.63 38.25
CA ASP A 425 -8.00 -26.69 38.75
C ASP A 425 -7.50 -25.75 39.90
N ALA A 426 -6.22 -25.71 40.22
CA ALA A 426 -5.72 -24.94 41.37
C ALA A 426 -5.00 -23.61 41.01
N LYS A 427 -4.86 -23.25 39.72
CA LYS A 427 -4.14 -22.01 39.29
C LYS A 427 -5.00 -20.93 38.66
N LYS A 428 -6.32 -21.12 38.62
CA LYS A 428 -7.23 -20.14 37.95
C LYS A 428 -7.77 -19.05 38.88
N SER A 429 -7.64 -19.22 40.22
CA SER A 429 -8.22 -18.28 41.20
C SER A 429 -7.38 -17.02 41.44
N ASP A 430 -6.05 -17.08 41.23
CA ASP A 430 -5.19 -15.92 41.54
C ASP A 430 -5.06 -14.92 40.37
N GLU A 431 -5.21 -15.38 39.14
CA GLU A 431 -5.20 -14.47 37.97
C GLU A 431 -6.50 -13.67 37.79
N GLU A 432 -7.64 -14.15 38.27
CA GLU A 432 -8.91 -13.42 38.23
C GLU A 432 -8.98 -12.30 39.26
N SER A 433 -8.32 -12.46 40.44
CA SER A 433 -8.29 -11.43 41.48
C SER A 433 -7.40 -10.21 41.10
N GLU A 434 -6.29 -10.46 40.43
CA GLU A 434 -5.39 -9.39 39.94
C GLU A 434 -5.97 -8.64 38.73
N ASN A 435 -6.76 -9.32 37.91
CA ASN A 435 -7.45 -8.72 36.76
C ASN A 435 -8.63 -7.83 37.19
N ASN A 436 -9.29 -8.11 38.32
CA ASN A 436 -10.37 -7.28 38.85
C ASN A 436 -9.82 -6.01 39.52
N LYS A 437 -8.73 -6.08 40.27
CA LYS A 437 -8.07 -4.90 40.85
C LYS A 437 -7.56 -3.91 39.80
N ASN A 438 -7.02 -4.41 38.68
CA ASN A 438 -6.59 -3.56 37.57
C ASN A 438 -7.76 -2.97 36.76
N ARG A 439 -8.93 -3.59 36.83
CA ARG A 439 -10.14 -3.11 36.15
C ARG A 439 -10.84 -2.01 36.93
N GLU A 440 -10.85 -2.07 38.25
CA GLU A 440 -11.39 -1.04 39.13
C GLU A 440 -10.49 0.21 39.14
N GLY A 441 -9.18 0.07 39.23
CA GLY A 441 -8.24 1.19 39.19
C GLY A 441 -8.22 1.94 37.84
N TRP A 442 -8.67 1.32 36.75
CA TRP A 442 -8.80 1.95 35.45
C TRP A 442 -10.12 2.72 35.30
N LEU A 443 -11.23 2.19 35.85
CA LEU A 443 -12.52 2.87 35.89
C LEU A 443 -12.47 4.12 36.76
N ASP A 444 -11.71 4.11 37.84
CA ASP A 444 -11.51 5.28 38.69
C ASP A 444 -10.62 6.35 38.04
N LYS A 445 -9.65 5.98 37.23
CA LYS A 445 -8.90 6.93 36.39
C LYS A 445 -9.75 7.58 35.30
N LEU A 446 -10.82 6.94 34.84
CA LEU A 446 -11.77 7.53 33.90
C LEU A 446 -12.74 8.51 34.56
N LYS A 447 -13.05 8.31 35.84
CA LYS A 447 -13.93 9.23 36.62
C LYS A 447 -13.23 10.56 36.98
N ASN A 448 -11.90 10.55 37.06
CA ASN A 448 -11.06 11.71 37.41
C ASN A 448 -10.52 12.48 36.21
N LEU A 449 -11.05 12.30 35.01
CA LEU A 449 -10.70 13.13 33.85
C LEU A 449 -11.43 14.48 33.97
N ASP A 450 -10.65 15.53 34.11
CA ASP A 450 -10.89 16.98 34.33
C ASP A 450 -11.97 17.65 33.42
N ILE A 451 -12.70 16.88 32.63
CA ILE A 451 -13.67 17.36 31.63
C ILE A 451 -15.10 17.31 32.16
N VAL A 452 -15.39 16.40 33.11
CA VAL A 452 -16.71 16.39 33.79
C VAL A 452 -16.79 17.59 34.72
N ALA A 453 -15.66 18.04 35.29
CA ALA A 453 -15.55 19.27 36.04
C ALA A 453 -15.80 20.51 35.14
N LYS A 454 -15.16 20.60 33.97
CA LYS A 454 -15.33 21.71 33.02
C LYS A 454 -16.74 21.83 32.42
N ILE A 455 -17.48 20.73 32.28
CA ILE A 455 -18.89 20.76 31.82
C ILE A 455 -19.82 21.22 32.96
N LYS A 456 -19.47 20.95 34.21
CA LYS A 456 -20.23 21.44 35.38
C LYS A 456 -20.01 22.96 35.67
N GLU A 457 -18.88 23.50 35.24
CA GLU A 457 -18.54 24.94 35.38
C GLU A 457 -19.04 25.79 34.21
N PHE A 458 -19.58 25.21 33.12
CA PHE A 458 -20.14 25.97 32.02
C PHE A 458 -21.53 26.48 32.38
N ASP A 459 -21.62 27.75 32.72
CA ASP A 459 -22.90 28.40 33.00
C ASP A 459 -23.63 28.69 31.69
N PHE A 460 -24.56 27.78 31.37
CA PHE A 460 -25.41 27.89 30.19
C PHE A 460 -26.33 29.13 30.26
N GLY A 461 -26.69 29.59 31.50
CA GLY A 461 -27.51 30.77 31.71
C GLY A 461 -26.77 32.05 31.34
N GLU A 462 -25.52 32.17 31.76
CA GLU A 462 -24.65 33.30 31.42
C GLU A 462 -24.33 33.35 29.93
N PHE A 463 -24.04 32.22 29.30
CA PHE A 463 -23.82 32.12 27.86
C PHE A 463 -25.03 32.57 27.03
N VAL A 464 -26.24 32.13 27.40
CA VAL A 464 -27.49 32.54 26.73
C VAL A 464 -27.75 34.02 26.97
N SER A 465 -27.51 34.53 28.19
CA SER A 465 -27.66 35.96 28.54
C SER A 465 -26.73 36.82 27.69
N ASN A 466 -25.49 36.42 27.53
CA ASN A 466 -24.50 37.15 26.72
C ASN A 466 -24.89 37.19 25.24
N ILE A 467 -25.42 36.09 24.69
CA ILE A 467 -25.96 36.05 23.32
C ILE A 467 -27.18 36.97 23.18
N VAL A 468 -28.12 36.95 24.13
CA VAL A 468 -29.31 37.80 24.10
C VAL A 468 -28.93 39.29 24.20
N ASN A 469 -27.95 39.63 25.03
CA ASN A 469 -27.46 41.00 25.15
C ASN A 469 -26.71 41.47 23.90
N TRP A 470 -25.96 40.58 23.25
CA TRP A 470 -25.31 40.85 21.97
C TRP A 470 -26.34 41.14 20.86
N PHE A 471 -27.44 40.37 20.78
CA PHE A 471 -28.54 40.60 19.84
C PHE A 471 -29.32 41.89 20.15
N LYS A 472 -29.51 42.26 21.41
CA LYS A 472 -30.16 43.53 21.81
C LYS A 472 -29.36 44.78 21.39
N ASN A 473 -28.04 44.67 21.30
CA ASN A 473 -27.15 45.75 20.87
C ASN A 473 -27.04 45.89 19.34
N LEU A 474 -27.49 44.90 18.55
CA LEU A 474 -27.65 45.01 17.12
C LEU A 474 -28.98 45.76 16.85
N LYS A 475 -28.92 47.02 16.40
CA LYS A 475 -30.08 47.84 16.00
C LYS A 475 -30.79 47.29 14.75
N PHE A 476 -31.24 46.03 14.81
CA PHE A 476 -32.07 45.39 13.79
C PHE A 476 -33.39 44.98 14.41
N GLU A 477 -34.52 45.44 13.87
CA GLU A 477 -35.85 44.98 14.23
C GLU A 477 -36.08 43.59 13.68
N PHE A 478 -35.78 42.57 14.47
CA PHE A 478 -36.14 41.18 14.14
C PHE A 478 -37.58 40.90 14.58
N SER A 479 -38.38 40.34 13.69
CA SER A 479 -39.67 39.77 14.08
C SER A 479 -39.45 38.61 15.06
N LEU A 480 -40.37 38.36 15.98
CA LEU A 480 -40.31 37.28 16.96
C LEU A 480 -40.08 35.91 16.27
N GLN A 481 -40.55 35.73 15.02
CA GLN A 481 -40.35 34.57 14.20
C GLN A 481 -38.87 34.39 13.77
N SER A 482 -38.18 35.49 13.42
CA SER A 482 -36.76 35.46 13.04
C SER A 482 -35.86 35.06 14.22
N VAL A 483 -36.18 35.52 15.43
CA VAL A 483 -35.42 35.17 16.66
C VAL A 483 -35.58 33.67 16.99
N ILE A 484 -36.78 33.10 16.82
CA ILE A 484 -37.05 31.69 17.06
C ILE A 484 -36.32 30.82 16.03
N ILE A 485 -36.29 31.21 14.75
CA ILE A 485 -35.60 30.48 13.71
C ILE A 485 -34.07 30.51 13.93
N ILE A 486 -33.51 31.64 14.23
CA ILE A 486 -32.06 31.79 14.52
C ILE A 486 -31.69 30.99 15.77
N GLY A 487 -32.49 31.03 16.83
CA GLY A 487 -32.28 30.23 18.05
C GLY A 487 -32.32 28.70 17.76
N GLY A 488 -33.24 28.24 16.89
CA GLY A 488 -33.34 26.87 16.48
C GLY A 488 -32.13 26.40 15.67
N ILE A 489 -31.61 27.24 14.77
CA ILE A 489 -30.41 26.96 13.99
C ILE A 489 -29.17 26.87 14.90
N LEU A 490 -29.01 27.80 15.84
CA LEU A 490 -27.89 27.77 16.78
C LEU A 490 -27.93 26.54 17.69
N LEU A 491 -29.10 26.15 18.17
CA LEU A 491 -29.28 24.92 18.96
C LEU A 491 -28.93 23.68 18.13
N GLY A 492 -29.32 23.63 16.86
CA GLY A 492 -28.98 22.56 15.94
C GLY A 492 -27.46 22.43 15.72
N ILE A 493 -26.77 23.55 15.53
CA ILE A 493 -25.31 23.58 15.40
C ILE A 493 -24.63 23.08 16.68
N VAL A 494 -25.08 23.49 17.86
CA VAL A 494 -24.54 23.01 19.14
C VAL A 494 -24.72 21.49 19.29
N LEU A 495 -25.89 20.97 18.95
CA LEU A 495 -26.15 19.52 18.99
C LEU A 495 -25.26 18.73 18.03
N ILE A 496 -25.03 19.25 16.82
CA ILE A 496 -24.12 18.62 15.84
C ILE A 496 -22.68 18.61 16.38
N ILE A 497 -22.22 19.69 16.98
CA ILE A 497 -20.88 19.76 17.58
C ILE A 497 -20.75 18.76 18.74
N ILE A 498 -21.74 18.68 19.62
CA ILE A 498 -21.78 17.72 20.73
C ILE A 498 -21.73 16.27 20.18
N PHE A 499 -22.55 15.97 19.16
CA PHE A 499 -22.58 14.65 18.55
C PHE A 499 -21.24 14.28 17.91
N LYS A 500 -20.61 15.23 17.20
CA LYS A 500 -19.28 15.04 16.60
C LYS A 500 -18.23 14.75 17.67
N VAL A 501 -18.20 15.51 18.75
CA VAL A 501 -17.27 15.30 19.87
C VAL A 501 -17.50 13.95 20.54
N LEU A 502 -18.75 13.53 20.75
CA LEU A 502 -19.09 12.22 21.31
C LEU A 502 -18.71 11.07 20.37
N TYR A 503 -18.90 11.26 19.06
CA TYR A 503 -18.53 10.27 18.04
C TYR A 503 -17.01 10.08 17.97
N GLU A 504 -16.23 11.16 17.87
CA GLU A 504 -14.77 11.12 17.87
C GLU A 504 -14.20 10.49 19.15
N ARG A 505 -14.82 10.76 20.30
CA ARG A 505 -14.45 10.10 21.55
C ARG A 505 -14.73 8.59 21.55
N SER A 506 -15.89 8.18 21.05
CA SER A 506 -16.23 6.76 20.97
C SER A 506 -15.26 6.02 20.05
N TYR A 507 -14.83 6.66 18.96
CA TYR A 507 -13.83 6.14 18.04
C TYR A 507 -12.45 5.97 18.71
N LEU A 508 -11.96 7.01 19.41
CA LEU A 508 -10.69 6.97 20.15
C LEU A 508 -10.68 5.89 21.26
N ILE A 509 -11.80 5.70 21.95
CA ILE A 509 -11.95 4.65 22.97
C ILE A 509 -11.90 3.27 22.32
N ARG A 510 -12.57 3.05 21.18
CA ARG A 510 -12.52 1.77 20.43
C ARG A 510 -11.10 1.50 19.93
N GLN A 511 -10.40 2.48 19.42
CA GLN A 511 -9.01 2.36 18.96
C GLN A 511 -8.05 2.02 20.12
N LYS A 512 -8.18 2.68 21.28
CA LYS A 512 -7.40 2.36 22.49
C LYS A 512 -7.67 0.95 23.00
N LEU A 513 -8.93 0.49 22.96
CA LEU A 513 -9.31 -0.88 23.33
C LEU A 513 -8.76 -1.92 22.35
N ALA A 514 -8.78 -1.64 21.06
CA ALA A 514 -8.18 -2.50 20.05
C ALA A 514 -6.66 -2.62 20.25
N ASN A 515 -5.98 -1.50 20.47
CA ASN A 515 -4.54 -1.46 20.75
C ASN A 515 -4.16 -2.20 22.06
N TYR A 516 -5.00 -2.09 23.10
CA TYR A 516 -4.81 -2.84 24.34
C TYR A 516 -4.95 -4.36 24.12
N ARG A 517 -5.98 -4.80 23.39
CA ARG A 517 -6.18 -6.22 23.03
C ARG A 517 -4.99 -6.77 22.21
N ASN A 518 -4.46 -5.98 21.27
CA ASN A 518 -3.31 -6.37 20.46
C ASN A 518 -2.02 -6.46 21.29
N ARG A 519 -1.79 -5.53 22.24
CA ARG A 519 -0.66 -5.61 23.18
C ARG A 519 -0.73 -6.86 24.07
N LYS A 520 -1.92 -7.21 24.56
CA LYS A 520 -2.12 -8.41 25.40
C LYS A 520 -1.89 -9.70 24.60
N ARG A 521 -2.29 -9.75 23.32
CA ARG A 521 -1.99 -10.87 22.41
C ARG A 521 -0.49 -10.99 22.12
N ALA A 522 0.19 -9.90 21.86
CA ALA A 522 1.63 -9.87 21.63
C ALA A 522 2.43 -10.32 22.88
N GLN A 523 2.05 -9.87 24.08
CA GLN A 523 2.65 -10.32 25.33
C GLN A 523 2.47 -11.83 25.56
N LYS A 524 1.28 -12.37 25.28
CA LYS A 524 1.01 -13.81 25.41
C LYS A 524 1.88 -14.64 24.44
N GLN A 525 2.06 -14.16 23.20
CA GLN A 525 2.97 -14.82 22.24
C GLN A 525 4.45 -14.73 22.69
N TYR A 526 4.86 -13.59 23.25
CA TYR A 526 6.23 -13.43 23.76
C TYR A 526 6.54 -14.36 24.94
N THR A 527 5.57 -14.56 25.82
CA THR A 527 5.69 -15.51 26.96
C THR A 527 5.82 -16.96 26.46
N ILE A 528 5.01 -17.37 25.47
CA ILE A 528 5.09 -18.71 24.87
C ILE A 528 6.46 -18.94 24.21
N ILE A 529 7.00 -17.95 23.49
CA ILE A 529 8.31 -18.05 22.84
C ILE A 529 9.44 -18.12 23.89
N ARG A 530 9.33 -17.39 24.97
CA ARG A 530 10.31 -17.39 26.07
C ARG A 530 10.33 -18.72 26.82
N ASP A 531 9.17 -19.32 27.05
CA ASP A 531 9.05 -20.59 27.76
C ASP A 531 9.50 -21.78 26.90
N THR A 532 9.25 -21.74 25.58
CA THR A 532 9.81 -22.73 24.64
C THR A 532 11.34 -22.65 24.54
N ARG A 533 11.94 -21.46 24.66
CA ARG A 533 13.41 -21.31 24.72
C ARG A 533 13.99 -21.81 26.05
N ARG A 534 13.28 -21.62 27.15
CA ARG A 534 13.71 -22.08 28.48
C ARG A 534 13.69 -23.62 28.60
N THR A 535 12.67 -24.28 28.02
CA THR A 535 12.56 -25.75 27.97
C THR A 535 13.59 -26.38 27.03
N ARG A 536 13.97 -25.72 25.91
CA ARG A 536 15.06 -26.20 25.05
C ARG A 536 16.44 -26.05 25.67
N ARG A 537 16.72 -24.99 26.45
CA ARG A 537 17.97 -24.84 27.22
C ARG A 537 18.10 -25.88 28.37
N GLY A 538 17.01 -26.19 29.05
CA GLY A 538 17.02 -27.19 30.14
C GLY A 538 17.26 -28.63 29.68
N ARG A 539 16.99 -28.97 28.41
CA ARG A 539 17.29 -30.31 27.84
C ARG A 539 18.73 -30.48 27.35
N ARG A 540 19.49 -29.40 27.16
CA ARG A 540 20.89 -29.44 26.69
C ARG A 540 21.91 -29.62 27.83
N TRP A 541 21.47 -29.54 29.09
CA TRP A 541 22.30 -29.77 30.29
C TRP A 541 22.08 -31.12 30.97
N ARG A 542 21.27 -32.01 30.34
CA ARG A 542 21.02 -33.38 30.83
C ARG A 542 21.40 -34.48 29.83
N ARG A 543 22.35 -34.21 28.96
CA ARG A 543 23.02 -35.23 28.13
C ARG A 543 24.53 -35.04 28.25
#